data_cb7ee7d66914702713f82ea525886685
#
_entry.id   cb7ee7d66914702713f82ea525886685
#
_cell.length_a   1.000
_cell.length_b   1.000
_cell.length_c   1.000
_cell.angle_alpha   90.00
_cell.angle_beta   90.00
_cell.angle_gamma   90.00
#
_symmetry.space_group_name_H-M   'P 1'
#
loop_
_entity.id
_entity.type
_entity.pdbx_description
1 polymer ?
#
loop_
_entity_poly.entity_id
_entity_poly.type
_entity_poly.pdbx_seq_one_letter_code
_entity_poly.pdbx_strand_id
1 'polypeptide(L)'
;MSKRPSSRTGLRRWRIVISVAIFVMVTLLWVEYSELFLRPLGWVSHIQMFPVAVGLSMSMIAFWLLVAVLFGRVYCSTVCPVGTWLDIVGHVGKKSRKGPARDYRYSPPLTRWRYISLGVFAVSMVAGITIIPVVMEPYTMYSRFVINVMKPVWGWINNELAALGNSTGWWDMYYVGHIEASIVAVILSIVTFIGISIPAWFYGRTFCNSICPVGAVLGIASSRSIWHIDIDTDLCTNCRKCEYACKASCINLNDHVIDSSRCVNCFDCIDVCPDDAIFYRPTSKQLSLPMMQRLLPPKVSAPSASASTPVTGMTDTMTKKKND
;
A
#
# COMPACT_ATOMS: atom_id res chain seq x y z
N MET A 1 -29.86 12.60 -5.50
CA MET A 1 -28.74 12.05 -4.70
C MET A 1 -29.14 10.65 -4.25
N SER A 2 -28.80 9.62 -5.02
CA SER A 2 -29.11 8.22 -4.66
C SER A 2 -28.24 7.79 -3.48
N LYS A 3 -28.88 7.27 -2.41
CA LYS A 3 -28.18 6.69 -1.26
C LYS A 3 -27.38 5.48 -1.73
N ARG A 4 -26.05 5.53 -1.64
CA ARG A 4 -25.16 4.41 -1.93
C ARG A 4 -25.55 3.18 -1.11
N PRO A 5 -25.56 1.98 -1.70
CA PRO A 5 -25.87 0.75 -0.94
C PRO A 5 -24.84 0.54 0.17
N SER A 6 -25.33 0.30 1.37
CA SER A 6 -24.57 0.29 2.64
C SER A 6 -23.46 -0.77 2.73
N SER A 7 -23.46 -1.79 1.88
CA SER A 7 -22.47 -2.87 1.93
C SER A 7 -21.08 -2.49 1.39
N ARG A 8 -20.98 -1.53 0.47
CA ARG A 8 -19.71 -1.13 -0.17
C ARG A 8 -18.84 -0.25 0.69
N THR A 9 -19.45 0.68 1.44
CA THR A 9 -18.75 1.49 2.44
C THR A 9 -18.30 0.68 3.65
N GLY A 10 -18.89 -0.50 3.86
CA GLY A 10 -18.56 -1.41 4.95
C GLY A 10 -17.13 -1.95 4.86
N LEU A 11 -16.70 -2.49 3.71
CA LEU A 11 -15.37 -3.08 3.54
C LEU A 11 -14.24 -2.10 3.87
N ARG A 12 -14.33 -0.87 3.36
CA ARG A 12 -13.36 0.19 3.65
C ARG A 12 -13.33 0.55 5.14
N ARG A 13 -14.49 0.72 5.76
CA ARG A 13 -14.60 1.05 7.19
C ARG A 13 -14.02 -0.05 8.06
N TRP A 14 -14.40 -1.29 7.86
CA TRP A 14 -13.86 -2.44 8.61
C TRP A 14 -12.34 -2.55 8.45
N ARG A 15 -11.82 -2.40 7.22
CA ARG A 15 -10.38 -2.38 6.99
C ARG A 15 -9.69 -1.28 7.81
N ILE A 16 -10.24 -0.05 7.82
CA ILE A 16 -9.65 1.07 8.57
C ILE A 16 -9.66 0.77 10.07
N VAL A 17 -10.78 0.29 10.61
CA VAL A 17 -10.90 -0.04 12.05
C VAL A 17 -9.88 -1.10 12.44
N ILE A 18 -9.79 -2.21 11.68
CA ILE A 18 -8.82 -3.28 11.95
C ILE A 18 -7.38 -2.75 11.86
N SER A 19 -7.08 -1.98 10.82
CA SER A 19 -5.74 -1.41 10.59
C SER A 19 -5.32 -0.47 11.75
N VAL A 20 -6.20 0.41 12.20
CA VAL A 20 -5.94 1.31 13.33
C VAL A 20 -5.82 0.52 14.63
N ALA A 21 -6.68 -0.46 14.87
CA ALA A 21 -6.61 -1.29 16.07
C ALA A 21 -5.26 -2.03 16.17
N ILE A 22 -4.83 -2.69 15.08
CA ILE A 22 -3.53 -3.39 15.05
C ILE A 22 -2.37 -2.39 15.20
N PHE A 23 -2.44 -1.22 14.54
CA PHE A 23 -1.42 -0.18 14.65
C PHE A 23 -1.26 0.29 16.10
N VAL A 24 -2.36 0.56 16.79
CA VAL A 24 -2.35 0.95 18.20
C VAL A 24 -1.82 -0.18 19.08
N MET A 25 -2.26 -1.43 18.86
CA MET A 25 -1.76 -2.59 19.61
C MET A 25 -0.25 -2.77 19.46
N VAL A 26 0.29 -2.69 18.24
CA VAL A 26 1.74 -2.78 17.98
C VAL A 26 2.48 -1.62 18.64
N THR A 27 1.93 -0.41 18.59
CA THR A 27 2.56 0.77 19.23
C THR A 27 2.62 0.60 20.74
N LEU A 28 1.50 0.21 21.37
CA LEU A 28 1.42 -0.03 22.81
C LEU A 28 2.39 -1.14 23.25
N LEU A 29 2.49 -2.23 22.49
CA LEU A 29 3.40 -3.34 22.78
C LEU A 29 4.86 -2.87 22.91
N TRP A 30 5.30 -1.90 22.11
CA TRP A 30 6.68 -1.42 22.10
C TRP A 30 6.93 -0.20 23.00
N VAL A 31 5.89 0.61 23.29
CA VAL A 31 6.00 1.80 24.15
C VAL A 31 5.99 1.42 25.62
N GLU A 32 5.28 0.35 25.98
CA GLU A 32 5.04 0.01 27.39
C GLU A 32 6.29 -0.46 28.13
N TYR A 33 6.34 -0.16 29.45
CA TYR A 33 7.40 -0.54 30.38
C TYR A 33 6.97 -1.65 31.36
N SER A 34 5.66 -1.85 31.56
CA SER A 34 5.11 -2.60 32.70
C SER A 34 4.67 -4.01 32.33
N GLU A 35 5.09 -4.66 31.33
CA GLU A 35 4.67 -6.04 30.90
C GLU A 35 3.15 -6.32 30.96
N LEU A 36 2.33 -5.33 31.38
CA LEU A 36 0.89 -5.47 31.54
C LEU A 36 0.19 -5.82 30.23
N PHE A 37 0.63 -5.18 29.13
CA PHE A 37 0.12 -5.46 27.78
C PHE A 37 0.99 -6.51 27.05
N LEU A 38 2.20 -6.76 27.50
CA LEU A 38 3.09 -7.74 26.84
C LEU A 38 2.47 -9.14 26.88
N ARG A 39 1.89 -9.54 28.02
CA ARG A 39 1.23 -10.86 28.17
C ARG A 39 0.02 -11.02 27.25
N PRO A 40 -1.02 -10.13 27.25
CA PRO A 40 -2.19 -10.30 26.41
C PRO A 40 -1.98 -9.94 24.94
N LEU A 41 -1.03 -9.04 24.62
CA LEU A 41 -0.80 -8.55 23.25
C LEU A 41 0.42 -9.17 22.56
N GLY A 42 1.23 -9.97 23.25
CA GLY A 42 2.44 -10.59 22.69
C GLY A 42 2.19 -11.39 21.41
N TRP A 43 0.99 -11.98 21.27
CA TRP A 43 0.61 -12.71 20.06
C TRP A 43 0.60 -11.82 18.79
N VAL A 44 0.42 -10.50 18.92
CA VAL A 44 0.41 -9.56 17.77
C VAL A 44 1.77 -9.52 17.08
N SER A 45 2.88 -9.68 17.82
CA SER A 45 4.21 -9.78 17.22
C SER A 45 4.39 -11.06 16.39
N HIS A 46 3.73 -12.14 16.77
CA HIS A 46 3.78 -13.42 16.06
C HIS A 46 2.95 -13.44 14.75
N ILE A 47 2.05 -12.49 14.57
CA ILE A 47 1.31 -12.35 13.31
C ILE A 47 2.15 -11.61 12.25
N GLN A 48 3.16 -10.85 12.65
CA GLN A 48 4.00 -10.10 11.73
C GLN A 48 4.90 -11.03 10.92
N MET A 49 4.96 -10.77 9.61
CA MET A 49 5.58 -11.70 8.66
C MET A 49 7.09 -11.89 8.89
N PHE A 50 7.82 -10.85 9.28
CA PHE A 50 9.29 -10.91 9.39
C PHE A 50 9.79 -11.61 10.67
N PRO A 51 9.31 -11.29 11.88
CA PRO A 51 9.71 -12.05 13.08
C PRO A 51 9.44 -13.55 12.94
N VAL A 52 8.35 -13.89 12.28
CA VAL A 52 7.95 -15.25 11.95
C VAL A 52 8.92 -15.93 10.97
N ALA A 53 9.39 -15.18 9.95
CA ALA A 53 10.36 -15.70 8.99
C ALA A 53 11.72 -15.98 9.63
N VAL A 54 12.19 -15.11 10.52
CA VAL A 54 13.44 -15.30 11.29
C VAL A 54 13.30 -16.44 12.29
N GLY A 55 12.12 -16.59 12.91
CA GLY A 55 11.81 -17.70 13.82
C GLY A 55 11.57 -19.04 13.11
N LEU A 56 11.81 -19.12 11.77
CA LEU A 56 11.59 -20.32 10.95
C LEU A 56 10.17 -20.92 11.04
N SER A 57 9.19 -20.11 11.37
CA SER A 57 7.79 -20.53 11.43
C SER A 57 7.17 -20.60 10.03
N MET A 58 7.50 -21.63 9.28
CA MET A 58 7.06 -21.85 7.90
C MET A 58 5.54 -21.83 7.74
N SER A 59 4.80 -22.27 8.76
CA SER A 59 3.34 -22.31 8.75
C SER A 59 2.72 -20.92 8.61
N MET A 60 3.26 -19.91 9.30
CA MET A 60 2.73 -18.54 9.26
C MET A 60 3.09 -17.81 7.97
N ILE A 61 4.27 -18.09 7.41
CA ILE A 61 4.65 -17.60 6.08
C ILE A 61 3.70 -18.19 5.04
N ALA A 62 3.47 -19.50 5.08
CA ALA A 62 2.54 -20.18 4.19
C ALA A 62 1.10 -19.63 4.34
N PHE A 63 0.66 -19.35 5.58
CA PHE A 63 -0.63 -18.72 5.84
C PHE A 63 -0.76 -17.37 5.15
N TRP A 64 0.23 -16.44 5.30
CA TRP A 64 0.16 -15.13 4.64
C TRP A 64 0.29 -15.20 3.13
N LEU A 65 1.06 -16.15 2.61
CA LEU A 65 1.11 -16.40 1.16
C LEU A 65 -0.23 -16.92 0.65
N LEU A 66 -0.87 -17.85 1.37
CA LEU A 66 -2.20 -18.34 1.04
C LEU A 66 -3.23 -17.22 1.06
N VAL A 67 -3.26 -16.39 2.11
CA VAL A 67 -4.12 -15.21 2.18
C VAL A 67 -3.87 -14.25 1.01
N ALA A 68 -2.61 -14.05 0.61
CA ALA A 68 -2.29 -13.19 -0.52
C ALA A 68 -2.76 -13.76 -1.86
N VAL A 69 -2.72 -15.08 -2.04
CA VAL A 69 -3.28 -15.75 -3.24
C VAL A 69 -4.80 -15.71 -3.24
N LEU A 70 -5.45 -15.85 -2.09
CA LEU A 70 -6.91 -15.83 -2.00
C LEU A 70 -7.46 -14.39 -2.13
N PHE A 71 -6.98 -13.48 -1.33
CA PHE A 71 -7.56 -12.15 -1.11
C PHE A 71 -6.68 -10.98 -1.56
N GLY A 72 -5.51 -11.24 -2.12
CA GLY A 72 -4.55 -10.21 -2.47
C GLY A 72 -3.75 -9.67 -1.26
N ARG A 73 -3.10 -8.51 -1.41
CA ARG A 73 -2.16 -7.94 -0.42
C ARG A 73 -2.86 -7.29 0.79
N VAL A 74 -3.82 -7.99 1.39
CA VAL A 74 -4.58 -7.50 2.56
C VAL A 74 -3.65 -7.24 3.75
N TYR A 75 -2.62 -8.08 3.98
CA TYR A 75 -1.60 -7.87 5.02
C TYR A 75 -1.05 -6.44 5.03
N CYS A 76 -0.66 -5.91 3.85
CA CYS A 76 -0.06 -4.59 3.73
C CYS A 76 -1.02 -3.44 4.07
N SER A 77 -2.33 -3.69 4.05
CA SER A 77 -3.34 -2.67 4.32
C SER A 77 -3.97 -2.77 5.70
N THR A 78 -3.84 -3.91 6.39
CA THR A 78 -4.51 -4.14 7.68
C THR A 78 -3.56 -4.43 8.82
N VAL A 79 -2.51 -5.24 8.59
CA VAL A 79 -1.64 -5.77 9.64
C VAL A 79 -0.31 -5.01 9.73
N CYS A 80 0.23 -4.57 8.59
CA CYS A 80 1.52 -3.89 8.56
C CYS A 80 1.46 -2.49 9.17
N PRO A 81 2.18 -2.19 10.27
CA PRO A 81 2.12 -0.89 10.93
C PRO A 81 2.68 0.24 10.06
N VAL A 82 3.73 -0.01 9.29
CA VAL A 82 4.24 0.97 8.31
C VAL A 82 3.19 1.25 7.23
N GLY A 83 2.45 0.23 6.77
CA GLY A 83 1.37 0.43 5.81
C GLY A 83 0.30 1.40 6.32
N THR A 84 -0.09 1.27 7.59
CA THR A 84 -1.04 2.18 8.24
C THR A 84 -0.45 3.59 8.41
N TRP A 85 0.81 3.69 8.81
CA TRP A 85 1.53 4.96 8.90
C TRP A 85 1.58 5.70 7.56
N LEU A 86 1.96 5.01 6.48
CA LEU A 86 2.00 5.59 5.14
C LEU A 86 0.61 6.03 4.64
N ASP A 87 -0.46 5.35 5.07
CA ASP A 87 -1.84 5.78 4.79
C ASP A 87 -2.18 7.09 5.51
N ILE A 88 -1.76 7.24 6.77
CA ILE A 88 -1.95 8.47 7.56
C ILE A 88 -1.18 9.63 6.90
N VAL A 89 0.12 9.43 6.65
CA VAL A 89 0.98 10.46 6.03
C VAL A 89 0.47 10.85 4.64
N GLY A 90 0.09 9.86 3.82
CA GLY A 90 -0.47 10.12 2.49
C GLY A 90 -1.82 10.84 2.53
N HIS A 91 -2.66 10.55 3.53
CA HIS A 91 -3.93 11.26 3.73
C HIS A 91 -3.71 12.72 4.11
N VAL A 92 -2.82 12.98 5.07
CA VAL A 92 -2.45 14.35 5.50
C VAL A 92 -1.80 15.10 4.33
N GLY A 93 -0.86 14.46 3.61
CA GLY A 93 -0.21 15.03 2.45
C GLY A 93 -1.21 15.40 1.34
N LYS A 94 -2.19 14.53 1.08
CA LYS A 94 -3.26 14.79 0.11
C LYS A 94 -4.16 15.96 0.55
N LYS A 95 -4.44 16.08 1.84
CA LYS A 95 -5.27 17.16 2.38
C LYS A 95 -4.53 18.52 2.35
N SER A 96 -3.22 18.53 2.59
CA SER A 96 -2.40 19.74 2.62
C SER A 96 -2.08 20.30 1.24
N ARG A 97 -2.04 19.44 0.20
CA ARG A 97 -1.74 19.86 -1.16
C ARG A 97 -2.97 20.40 -1.87
N LYS A 98 -2.79 21.41 -2.74
CA LYS A 98 -3.84 22.02 -3.55
C LYS A 98 -3.61 21.72 -5.04
N GLY A 99 -4.67 21.79 -5.83
CA GLY A 99 -4.62 21.62 -7.28
C GLY A 99 -4.26 20.20 -7.73
N PRO A 100 -3.71 20.03 -8.95
CA PRO A 100 -3.43 18.72 -9.54
C PRO A 100 -2.35 17.90 -8.79
N ALA A 101 -1.55 18.55 -7.94
CA ALA A 101 -0.58 17.87 -7.08
C ALA A 101 -1.23 17.07 -5.93
N ARG A 102 -2.52 17.27 -5.68
CA ARG A 102 -3.30 16.57 -4.68
C ARG A 102 -3.58 15.11 -5.08
N ASP A 103 -3.76 14.86 -6.38
CA ASP A 103 -4.28 13.60 -6.87
C ASP A 103 -3.15 12.62 -7.21
N TYR A 104 -3.36 11.35 -6.82
CA TYR A 104 -2.49 10.28 -7.28
C TYR A 104 -2.76 10.02 -8.76
N ARG A 105 -1.73 9.60 -9.48
CA ARG A 105 -1.85 9.21 -10.89
C ARG A 105 -1.24 7.84 -11.09
N TYR A 106 -1.68 7.15 -12.13
CA TYR A 106 -1.05 5.92 -12.52
C TYR A 106 0.44 6.14 -12.80
N SER A 107 1.27 5.26 -12.26
CA SER A 107 2.69 5.19 -12.58
C SER A 107 3.05 3.80 -13.07
N PRO A 108 3.95 3.67 -14.06
CA PRO A 108 4.42 2.35 -14.49
C PRO A 108 5.10 1.62 -13.31
N PRO A 109 5.00 0.29 -13.25
CA PRO A 109 5.60 -0.48 -12.17
C PRO A 109 7.13 -0.41 -12.22
N LEU A 110 7.76 -0.06 -11.09
CA LEU A 110 9.22 -0.09 -10.91
C LEU A 110 9.71 -1.53 -10.65
N THR A 111 9.41 -2.42 -11.59
CA THR A 111 9.62 -3.86 -11.45
C THR A 111 11.09 -4.22 -11.22
N ARG A 112 12.01 -3.53 -11.91
CA ARG A 112 13.46 -3.76 -11.76
C ARG A 112 13.93 -3.48 -10.34
N TRP A 113 13.59 -2.33 -9.79
CA TRP A 113 13.94 -1.93 -8.42
C TRP A 113 13.36 -2.88 -7.38
N ARG A 114 12.12 -3.31 -7.58
CA ARG A 114 11.43 -4.26 -6.70
C ARG A 114 12.15 -5.60 -6.61
N TYR A 115 12.60 -6.17 -7.73
CA TYR A 115 13.30 -7.46 -7.70
C TYR A 115 14.77 -7.31 -7.29
N ILE A 116 15.43 -6.21 -7.61
CA ILE A 116 16.77 -5.91 -7.11
C ILE A 116 16.73 -5.81 -5.57
N SER A 117 15.79 -5.05 -5.01
CA SER A 117 15.67 -4.92 -3.56
C SER A 117 15.36 -6.25 -2.86
N LEU A 118 14.50 -7.09 -3.46
CA LEU A 118 14.24 -8.43 -2.97
C LEU A 118 15.48 -9.33 -3.04
N GLY A 119 16.25 -9.26 -4.12
CA GLY A 119 17.50 -10.01 -4.29
C GLY A 119 18.54 -9.58 -3.27
N VAL A 120 18.75 -8.28 -3.08
CA VAL A 120 19.67 -7.73 -2.06
C VAL A 120 19.27 -8.18 -0.66
N PHE A 121 17.97 -8.13 -0.35
CA PHE A 121 17.43 -8.62 0.92
C PHE A 121 17.70 -10.12 1.11
N ALA A 122 17.41 -10.96 0.13
CA ALA A 122 17.62 -12.40 0.19
C ALA A 122 19.12 -12.76 0.33
N VAL A 123 19.99 -12.14 -0.46
CA VAL A 123 21.43 -12.35 -0.39
C VAL A 123 21.97 -11.90 0.97
N SER A 124 21.54 -10.76 1.50
CA SER A 124 21.97 -10.29 2.82
C SER A 124 21.55 -11.23 3.95
N MET A 125 20.36 -11.82 3.86
CA MET A 125 19.89 -12.83 4.82
C MET A 125 20.77 -14.10 4.79
N VAL A 126 21.10 -14.59 3.60
CA VAL A 126 21.96 -15.77 3.44
C VAL A 126 23.41 -15.48 3.88
N ALA A 127 23.91 -14.29 3.60
CA ALA A 127 25.25 -13.84 4.00
C ALA A 127 25.37 -13.48 5.49
N GLY A 128 24.28 -13.51 6.26
CA GLY A 128 24.27 -13.12 7.68
C GLY A 128 24.42 -11.61 7.92
N ILE A 129 24.30 -10.78 6.90
CA ILE A 129 24.38 -9.30 7.00
C ILE A 129 23.04 -8.79 7.50
N THR A 130 22.88 -8.58 8.81
CA THR A 130 21.62 -8.23 9.45
C THR A 130 21.20 -6.77 9.24
N ILE A 131 22.13 -5.87 8.93
CA ILE A 131 21.85 -4.43 8.81
C ILE A 131 20.87 -4.11 7.68
N ILE A 132 20.98 -4.79 6.54
CA ILE A 132 20.13 -4.57 5.37
C ILE A 132 18.68 -5.00 5.64
N PRO A 133 18.40 -6.24 6.11
CA PRO A 133 17.07 -6.63 6.52
C PRO A 133 16.44 -5.70 7.56
N VAL A 134 17.21 -5.30 8.56
CA VAL A 134 16.75 -4.41 9.65
C VAL A 134 16.31 -3.03 9.13
N VAL A 135 16.93 -2.52 8.07
CA VAL A 135 16.60 -1.22 7.47
C VAL A 135 15.47 -1.34 6.43
N MET A 136 15.33 -2.48 5.75
CA MET A 136 14.37 -2.64 4.65
C MET A 136 13.02 -3.23 5.09
N GLU A 137 13.00 -3.94 6.20
CA GLU A 137 11.81 -4.64 6.69
C GLU A 137 10.89 -3.67 7.44
N PRO A 138 9.61 -3.57 7.06
CA PRO A 138 8.72 -2.53 7.57
C PRO A 138 8.40 -2.66 9.06
N TYR A 139 8.23 -3.89 9.59
CA TYR A 139 7.92 -4.06 11.01
C TYR A 139 9.09 -3.66 11.90
N THR A 140 10.31 -4.07 11.53
CA THR A 140 11.54 -3.71 12.26
C THR A 140 11.81 -2.20 12.17
N MET A 141 11.58 -1.58 11.01
CA MET A 141 11.67 -0.11 10.89
C MET A 141 10.73 0.59 11.87
N TYR A 142 9.49 0.14 11.95
CA TYR A 142 8.48 0.73 12.83
C TYR A 142 8.83 0.51 14.30
N SER A 143 9.14 -0.72 14.69
CA SER A 143 9.48 -1.04 16.08
C SER A 143 10.71 -0.28 16.57
N ARG A 144 11.75 -0.13 15.74
CA ARG A 144 12.93 0.69 16.06
C ARG A 144 12.59 2.16 16.24
N PHE A 145 11.73 2.72 15.41
CA PHE A 145 11.26 4.09 15.58
C PHE A 145 10.49 4.24 16.90
N VAL A 146 9.60 3.31 17.22
CA VAL A 146 8.86 3.32 18.49
C VAL A 146 9.81 3.19 19.68
N ILE A 147 10.72 2.24 19.67
CA ILE A 147 11.65 1.98 20.79
C ILE A 147 12.64 3.14 20.99
N ASN A 148 13.23 3.66 19.91
CA ASN A 148 14.30 4.65 20.02
C ASN A 148 13.78 6.09 20.13
N VAL A 149 12.54 6.37 19.70
CA VAL A 149 12.01 7.74 19.69
C VAL A 149 10.77 7.85 20.56
N MET A 150 9.73 7.02 20.34
CA MET A 150 8.47 7.17 21.05
C MET A 150 8.56 6.72 22.51
N LYS A 151 9.26 5.61 22.78
CA LYS A 151 9.39 5.04 24.14
C LYS A 151 10.14 5.97 25.11
N PRO A 152 11.29 6.58 24.76
CA PRO A 152 11.94 7.57 25.62
C PRO A 152 11.06 8.81 25.87
N VAL A 153 10.38 9.30 24.85
CA VAL A 153 9.44 10.44 24.97
C VAL A 153 8.29 10.09 25.91
N TRP A 154 7.73 8.90 25.77
CA TRP A 154 6.69 8.41 26.68
C TRP A 154 7.20 8.28 28.12
N GLY A 155 8.41 7.74 28.32
CA GLY A 155 9.05 7.63 29.64
C GLY A 155 9.22 8.98 30.32
N TRP A 156 9.65 9.98 29.54
CA TRP A 156 9.75 11.36 30.04
C TRP A 156 8.37 11.92 30.44
N ILE A 157 7.35 11.79 29.59
CA ILE A 157 5.98 12.23 29.90
C ILE A 157 5.44 11.49 31.13
N ASN A 158 5.67 10.18 31.22
CA ASN A 158 5.23 9.38 32.37
C ASN A 158 5.86 9.87 33.68
N ASN A 159 7.16 10.21 33.68
CA ASN A 159 7.86 10.67 34.87
C ASN A 159 7.37 12.06 35.30
N GLU A 160 7.08 12.96 34.37
CA GLU A 160 6.48 14.25 34.67
C GLU A 160 5.07 14.10 35.27
N LEU A 161 4.25 13.19 34.70
CA LEU A 161 2.94 12.88 35.24
C LEU A 161 3.02 12.22 36.62
N ALA A 162 4.00 11.33 36.84
CA ALA A 162 4.24 10.72 38.16
C ALA A 162 4.65 11.77 39.21
N ALA A 163 5.53 12.71 38.85
CA ALA A 163 5.90 13.81 39.75
C ALA A 163 4.70 14.65 40.12
N LEU A 164 3.83 14.97 39.16
CA LEU A 164 2.61 15.75 39.40
C LEU A 164 1.59 14.98 40.24
N GLY A 165 1.38 13.69 39.95
CA GLY A 165 0.44 12.83 40.68
C GLY A 165 0.85 12.65 42.14
N ASN A 166 2.12 12.33 42.38
CA ASN A 166 2.65 12.13 43.72
C ASN A 166 2.64 13.45 44.54
N SER A 167 2.85 14.61 43.88
CA SER A 167 2.78 15.90 44.58
C SER A 167 1.36 16.31 44.95
N THR A 168 0.35 15.87 44.23
CA THR A 168 -1.07 16.19 44.45
C THR A 168 -1.80 15.12 45.24
N GLY A 169 -1.21 13.92 45.42
CA GLY A 169 -1.81 12.78 46.11
C GLY A 169 -3.03 12.16 45.42
N TRP A 170 -3.22 12.46 44.12
CA TRP A 170 -4.40 11.99 43.37
C TRP A 170 -4.23 10.59 42.79
N TRP A 171 -2.98 10.19 42.44
CA TRP A 171 -2.65 8.86 41.91
C TRP A 171 -1.17 8.53 42.16
N ASP A 172 -0.91 7.26 42.37
CA ASP A 172 0.44 6.74 42.48
C ASP A 172 0.87 6.21 41.11
N MET A 173 1.77 6.92 40.44
CA MET A 173 2.42 6.43 39.20
C MET A 173 3.87 6.08 39.49
N TYR A 174 4.33 4.98 38.88
CA TYR A 174 5.71 4.54 39.01
C TYR A 174 6.63 5.36 38.12
N TYR A 175 7.78 5.74 38.62
CA TYR A 175 8.85 6.31 37.83
C TYR A 175 9.48 5.24 36.96
N VAL A 176 9.66 5.55 35.70
CA VAL A 176 10.32 4.69 34.72
C VAL A 176 11.78 5.07 34.62
N GLY A 177 12.68 4.07 34.67
CA GLY A 177 14.10 4.29 34.49
C GLY A 177 14.41 4.86 33.11
N HIS A 178 15.40 5.75 33.03
CA HIS A 178 15.85 6.32 31.76
C HIS A 178 16.42 5.22 30.89
N ILE A 179 15.90 5.10 29.67
CA ILE A 179 16.49 4.26 28.64
C ILE A 179 17.52 5.11 27.90
N GLU A 180 18.78 4.76 28.03
CA GLU A 180 19.87 5.34 27.23
C GLU A 180 19.82 4.76 25.80
N ALA A 181 19.08 5.42 24.92
CA ALA A 181 19.10 5.07 23.51
C ALA A 181 20.41 5.59 22.88
N SER A 182 21.12 4.72 22.15
CA SER A 182 22.28 5.15 21.38
C SER A 182 21.90 6.24 20.38
N ILE A 183 22.62 7.36 20.38
CA ILE A 183 22.39 8.48 19.46
C ILE A 183 22.38 8.00 18.00
N VAL A 184 23.27 7.09 17.64
CA VAL A 184 23.33 6.49 16.30
C VAL A 184 22.02 5.74 15.96
N ALA A 185 21.49 4.96 16.92
CA ALA A 185 20.23 4.24 16.71
C ALA A 185 19.04 5.19 16.56
N VAL A 186 19.00 6.28 17.33
CA VAL A 186 17.97 7.32 17.22
C VAL A 186 18.02 7.99 15.86
N ILE A 187 19.22 8.48 15.46
CA ILE A 187 19.40 9.15 14.16
C ILE A 187 19.01 8.21 13.02
N LEU A 188 19.48 6.96 13.03
CA LEU A 188 19.17 6.00 11.98
C LEU A 188 17.66 5.70 11.91
N SER A 189 16.99 5.59 13.07
CA SER A 189 15.54 5.38 13.14
C SER A 189 14.75 6.56 12.57
N ILE A 190 15.15 7.78 12.91
CA ILE A 190 14.52 9.01 12.41
C ILE A 190 14.74 9.14 10.90
N VAL A 191 15.99 9.00 10.43
CA VAL A 191 16.34 9.13 9.01
C VAL A 191 15.59 8.11 8.15
N THR A 192 15.56 6.85 8.56
CA THR A 192 14.85 5.80 7.81
C THR A 192 13.35 6.06 7.80
N PHE A 193 12.77 6.48 8.93
CA PHE A 193 11.33 6.72 9.05
C PHE A 193 10.88 7.97 8.26
N ILE A 194 11.66 9.04 8.28
CA ILE A 194 11.44 10.23 7.44
C ILE A 194 11.63 9.87 5.97
N GLY A 195 12.66 9.08 5.65
CA GLY A 195 12.96 8.64 4.28
C GLY A 195 11.82 7.91 3.60
N ILE A 196 11.02 7.10 4.34
CA ILE A 196 9.81 6.47 3.80
C ILE A 196 8.58 7.39 3.82
N SER A 197 8.54 8.34 4.76
CA SER A 197 7.40 9.25 4.92
C SER A 197 7.35 10.33 3.84
N ILE A 198 8.51 10.84 3.39
CA ILE A 198 8.58 11.85 2.32
C ILE A 198 7.97 11.33 1.00
N PRO A 199 8.38 10.17 0.44
CA PRO A 199 7.73 9.62 -0.73
C PRO A 199 6.23 9.33 -0.51
N ALA A 200 5.84 8.90 0.69
CA ALA A 200 4.44 8.64 1.01
C ALA A 200 3.58 9.90 0.98
N TRP A 201 4.13 11.03 1.40
CA TRP A 201 3.46 12.32 1.34
C TRP A 201 3.04 12.72 -0.08
N PHE A 202 3.90 12.41 -1.07
CA PHE A 202 3.66 12.78 -2.48
C PHE A 202 2.99 11.67 -3.29
N TYR A 203 3.46 10.43 -3.14
CA TYR A 203 3.14 9.31 -4.02
C TYR A 203 2.43 8.15 -3.32
N GLY A 204 2.06 8.31 -2.05
CA GLY A 204 1.37 7.27 -1.28
C GLY A 204 2.26 6.06 -0.99
N ARG A 205 1.85 4.85 -1.41
CA ARG A 205 2.50 3.59 -1.04
C ARG A 205 3.64 3.16 -1.98
N THR A 206 4.42 4.09 -2.51
CA THR A 206 5.53 3.79 -3.42
C THR A 206 6.57 2.89 -2.79
N PHE A 207 6.95 3.15 -1.52
CA PHE A 207 7.90 2.30 -0.77
C PHE A 207 7.45 0.83 -0.75
N CYS A 208 6.17 0.56 -0.43
CA CYS A 208 5.63 -0.80 -0.37
C CYS A 208 5.65 -1.52 -1.73
N ASN A 209 5.62 -0.77 -2.83
CA ASN A 209 5.55 -1.31 -4.18
C ASN A 209 6.91 -1.42 -4.89
N SER A 210 7.94 -0.70 -4.40
CA SER A 210 9.23 -0.63 -5.09
C SER A 210 10.40 -1.20 -4.27
N ILE A 211 10.43 -0.99 -2.95
CA ILE A 211 11.60 -1.30 -2.12
C ILE A 211 11.30 -2.40 -1.08
N CYS A 212 10.10 -2.42 -0.50
CA CYS A 212 9.75 -3.33 0.58
C CYS A 212 9.81 -4.81 0.15
N PRO A 213 10.65 -5.66 0.79
CA PRO A 213 10.78 -7.08 0.45
C PRO A 213 9.49 -7.86 0.72
N VAL A 214 8.82 -7.59 1.84
CA VAL A 214 7.51 -8.19 2.16
C VAL A 214 6.48 -7.82 1.09
N GLY A 215 6.47 -6.54 0.66
CA GLY A 215 5.61 -6.07 -0.42
C GLY A 215 5.94 -6.73 -1.77
N ALA A 216 7.20 -7.06 -2.03
CA ALA A 216 7.61 -7.77 -3.25
C ALA A 216 7.09 -9.21 -3.25
N VAL A 217 7.33 -9.96 -2.17
CA VAL A 217 6.90 -11.37 -2.03
C VAL A 217 5.38 -11.50 -2.10
N LEU A 218 4.65 -10.73 -1.27
CA LEU A 218 3.19 -10.74 -1.30
C LEU A 218 2.61 -10.25 -2.63
N GLY A 219 3.33 -9.38 -3.33
CA GLY A 219 2.92 -8.91 -4.64
C GLY A 219 3.05 -9.96 -5.73
N ILE A 220 4.06 -10.85 -5.66
CA ILE A 220 4.17 -12.02 -6.56
C ILE A 220 2.97 -12.95 -6.32
N ALA A 221 2.68 -13.27 -5.05
CA ALA A 221 1.54 -14.10 -4.69
C ALA A 221 0.20 -13.48 -5.13
N SER A 222 -0.01 -12.20 -4.86
CA SER A 222 -1.26 -11.50 -5.19
C SER A 222 -1.47 -11.22 -6.68
N SER A 223 -0.44 -11.35 -7.51
CA SER A 223 -0.59 -11.19 -8.96
C SER A 223 -1.58 -12.19 -9.56
N ARG A 224 -1.82 -13.31 -8.87
CA ARG A 224 -2.77 -14.37 -9.22
C ARG A 224 -3.89 -14.54 -8.19
N SER A 225 -4.22 -13.48 -7.45
CA SER A 225 -5.24 -13.58 -6.42
C SER A 225 -6.62 -13.89 -7.01
N ILE A 226 -7.36 -14.78 -6.32
CA ILE A 226 -8.70 -15.19 -6.73
C ILE A 226 -9.68 -14.02 -6.55
N TRP A 227 -9.64 -13.38 -5.38
CA TRP A 227 -10.41 -12.16 -5.11
C TRP A 227 -9.55 -10.95 -5.40
N HIS A 228 -9.98 -10.12 -6.32
CA HIS A 228 -9.30 -8.88 -6.68
C HIS A 228 -10.29 -7.78 -7.05
N ILE A 229 -9.77 -6.57 -7.11
CA ILE A 229 -10.54 -5.41 -7.54
C ILE A 229 -10.49 -5.36 -9.06
N ASP A 230 -11.66 -5.29 -9.70
CA ASP A 230 -11.82 -5.26 -11.14
C ASP A 230 -12.72 -4.09 -11.57
N ILE A 231 -12.54 -3.62 -12.81
CA ILE A 231 -13.32 -2.55 -13.42
C ILE A 231 -14.25 -3.14 -14.46
N ASP A 232 -15.53 -2.83 -14.32
CA ASP A 232 -16.52 -3.15 -15.35
C ASP A 232 -16.48 -2.06 -16.42
N THR A 233 -16.07 -2.45 -17.62
CA THR A 233 -15.91 -1.52 -18.75
C THR A 233 -17.23 -0.94 -19.23
N ASP A 234 -18.33 -1.72 -19.09
CA ASP A 234 -19.65 -1.31 -19.57
C ASP A 234 -20.28 -0.24 -18.68
N LEU A 235 -19.92 -0.25 -17.38
CA LEU A 235 -20.41 0.73 -16.41
C LEU A 235 -19.45 1.92 -16.22
N CYS A 236 -18.22 1.84 -16.74
CA CYS A 236 -17.18 2.84 -16.49
C CYS A 236 -17.30 4.06 -17.37
N THR A 237 -17.53 5.23 -16.78
CA THR A 237 -17.61 6.53 -17.47
C THR A 237 -16.28 7.25 -17.65
N ASN A 238 -15.16 6.60 -17.37
CA ASN A 238 -13.79 7.17 -17.46
C ASN A 238 -13.57 8.47 -16.67
N CYS A 239 -14.28 8.66 -15.56
CA CYS A 239 -14.22 9.89 -14.74
C CYS A 239 -12.93 10.06 -13.93
N ARG A 240 -12.00 9.10 -13.94
CA ARG A 240 -10.68 9.06 -13.27
C ARG A 240 -10.67 9.22 -11.74
N LYS A 241 -11.80 9.28 -11.08
CA LYS A 241 -11.86 9.44 -9.60
C LYS A 241 -11.17 8.29 -8.87
N CYS A 242 -11.30 7.06 -9.36
CA CYS A 242 -10.65 5.87 -8.82
C CYS A 242 -9.11 5.92 -8.95
N GLU A 243 -8.60 6.39 -10.10
CA GLU A 243 -7.17 6.60 -10.32
C GLU A 243 -6.61 7.62 -9.33
N TYR A 244 -7.29 8.77 -9.18
CA TYR A 244 -6.90 9.85 -8.26
C TYR A 244 -7.00 9.47 -6.78
N ALA A 245 -7.80 8.47 -6.45
CA ALA A 245 -7.90 7.93 -5.09
C ALA A 245 -6.88 6.84 -4.80
N CYS A 246 -6.25 6.25 -5.82
CA CYS A 246 -5.42 5.08 -5.70
C CYS A 246 -4.04 5.38 -5.10
N LYS A 247 -3.86 5.13 -3.81
CA LYS A 247 -2.58 5.31 -3.08
C LYS A 247 -1.44 4.44 -3.62
N ALA A 248 -1.75 3.32 -4.27
CA ALA A 248 -0.78 2.40 -4.83
C ALA A 248 -0.40 2.75 -6.28
N SER A 249 -1.06 3.75 -6.89
CA SER A 249 -0.86 4.19 -8.29
C SER A 249 -0.91 3.02 -9.29
N CYS A 250 -1.81 2.05 -9.04
CA CYS A 250 -1.87 0.77 -9.76
C CYS A 250 -3.06 0.67 -10.73
N ILE A 251 -3.89 1.72 -10.85
CA ILE A 251 -5.05 1.75 -11.73
C ILE A 251 -4.66 2.43 -13.05
N ASN A 252 -4.61 1.66 -14.14
CA ASN A 252 -4.49 2.18 -15.49
C ASN A 252 -5.88 2.26 -16.12
N LEU A 253 -6.44 3.44 -16.15
CA LEU A 253 -7.78 3.64 -16.67
C LEU A 253 -7.84 3.64 -18.21
N ASN A 254 -6.73 3.93 -18.88
CA ASN A 254 -6.69 3.88 -20.35
C ASN A 254 -6.92 2.44 -20.85
N ASP A 255 -6.41 1.45 -20.13
CA ASP A 255 -6.56 0.03 -20.46
C ASP A 255 -7.64 -0.66 -19.58
N HIS A 256 -8.31 0.08 -18.68
CA HIS A 256 -9.28 -0.42 -17.69
C HIS A 256 -8.72 -1.57 -16.84
N VAL A 257 -7.44 -1.50 -16.47
CA VAL A 257 -6.72 -2.56 -15.77
C VAL A 257 -6.24 -2.09 -14.40
N ILE A 258 -6.44 -2.94 -13.39
CA ILE A 258 -5.86 -2.77 -12.05
C ILE A 258 -4.75 -3.79 -11.85
N ASP A 259 -3.53 -3.30 -11.57
CA ASP A 259 -2.37 -4.14 -11.29
C ASP A 259 -2.49 -4.78 -9.90
N SER A 260 -2.95 -6.02 -9.83
CA SER A 260 -3.14 -6.77 -8.59
C SER A 260 -1.84 -7.00 -7.83
N SER A 261 -0.68 -7.03 -8.51
CA SER A 261 0.62 -7.17 -7.86
C SER A 261 1.01 -5.97 -7.03
N ARG A 262 0.42 -4.79 -7.28
CA ARG A 262 0.63 -3.54 -6.54
C ARG A 262 -0.57 -3.12 -5.71
N CYS A 263 -1.74 -3.62 -6.04
CA CYS A 263 -2.97 -3.33 -5.30
C CYS A 263 -2.86 -3.83 -3.86
N VAL A 264 -3.11 -2.97 -2.90
CA VAL A 264 -3.07 -3.30 -1.46
C VAL A 264 -4.47 -3.52 -0.87
N ASN A 265 -5.48 -3.63 -1.69
CA ASN A 265 -6.88 -3.81 -1.30
C ASN A 265 -7.36 -2.82 -0.23
N CYS A 266 -7.09 -1.53 -0.48
CA CYS A 266 -7.51 -0.46 0.43
C CYS A 266 -8.99 -0.08 0.26
N PHE A 267 -9.62 -0.50 -0.83
CA PHE A 267 -11.04 -0.25 -1.20
C PHE A 267 -11.42 1.23 -1.40
N ASP A 268 -10.45 2.14 -1.40
CA ASP A 268 -10.73 3.57 -1.61
C ASP A 268 -11.30 3.85 -3.01
N CYS A 269 -10.88 3.10 -4.03
CA CYS A 269 -11.38 3.22 -5.41
C CYS A 269 -12.86 2.82 -5.54
N ILE A 270 -13.30 1.81 -4.78
CA ILE A 270 -14.70 1.36 -4.76
C ILE A 270 -15.59 2.45 -4.14
N ASP A 271 -15.12 3.10 -3.07
CA ASP A 271 -15.90 4.10 -2.35
C ASP A 271 -16.09 5.40 -3.15
N VAL A 272 -15.12 5.76 -4.01
CA VAL A 272 -15.18 7.00 -4.81
C VAL A 272 -15.82 6.84 -6.18
N CYS A 273 -16.08 5.60 -6.62
CA CYS A 273 -16.72 5.35 -7.92
C CYS A 273 -18.19 5.78 -7.90
N PRO A 274 -18.60 6.76 -8.73
CA PRO A 274 -19.99 7.22 -8.73
C PRO A 274 -20.92 6.23 -9.44
N ASP A 275 -20.42 5.52 -10.45
CA ASP A 275 -21.19 4.65 -11.33
C ASP A 275 -21.13 3.18 -10.91
N ASP A 276 -20.54 2.93 -9.73
CA ASP A 276 -20.42 1.58 -9.18
C ASP A 276 -19.72 0.57 -10.12
N ALA A 277 -18.85 1.04 -11.00
CA ALA A 277 -18.15 0.23 -11.99
C ALA A 277 -16.97 -0.59 -11.42
N ILE A 278 -16.65 -0.44 -10.12
CA ILE A 278 -15.52 -1.13 -9.49
C ILE A 278 -16.04 -2.12 -8.46
N PHE A 279 -15.59 -3.36 -8.58
CA PHE A 279 -16.02 -4.47 -7.73
C PHE A 279 -14.84 -5.20 -7.11
N TYR A 280 -15.04 -5.75 -5.92
CA TYR A 280 -14.16 -6.75 -5.33
C TYR A 280 -14.86 -8.09 -5.42
N ARG A 281 -14.43 -8.95 -6.34
CA ARG A 281 -15.07 -10.22 -6.65
C ARG A 281 -14.07 -11.25 -7.16
N PRO A 282 -14.38 -12.55 -7.03
CA PRO A 282 -13.63 -13.56 -7.74
C PRO A 282 -13.98 -13.45 -9.24
N THR A 283 -12.97 -13.37 -10.09
CA THR A 283 -13.16 -13.38 -11.53
C THR A 283 -12.16 -14.29 -12.20
N SER A 284 -12.62 -15.00 -13.23
CA SER A 284 -11.76 -15.77 -14.14
C SER A 284 -11.19 -14.92 -15.28
N LYS A 285 -11.58 -13.64 -15.38
CA LYS A 285 -11.00 -12.72 -16.34
C LYS A 285 -9.51 -12.56 -16.07
N GLN A 286 -8.75 -12.46 -17.13
CA GLN A 286 -7.29 -12.44 -17.13
C GLN A 286 -6.76 -11.38 -16.14
N LEU A 287 -6.06 -11.86 -15.13
CA LEU A 287 -5.34 -11.00 -14.19
C LEU A 287 -4.24 -10.27 -14.95
N SER A 288 -4.15 -8.97 -14.76
CA SER A 288 -3.02 -8.20 -15.28
C SER A 288 -1.73 -8.70 -14.62
N LEU A 289 -0.98 -9.51 -15.33
CA LEU A 289 0.35 -9.95 -14.94
C LEU A 289 1.36 -8.94 -15.51
N PRO A 290 1.86 -7.96 -14.71
CA PRO A 290 2.80 -6.96 -15.22
C PRO A 290 4.09 -7.57 -15.76
N MET A 291 4.41 -8.78 -15.30
CA MET A 291 5.59 -9.52 -15.70
C MET A 291 5.41 -10.25 -17.04
N MET A 292 4.23 -10.81 -17.30
CA MET A 292 3.96 -11.47 -18.59
C MET A 292 3.74 -10.46 -19.73
N GLN A 293 3.15 -9.30 -19.45
CA GLN A 293 2.98 -8.26 -20.45
C GLN A 293 4.30 -7.69 -21.00
N ARG A 294 5.41 -7.82 -20.26
CA ARG A 294 6.74 -7.40 -20.71
C ARG A 294 7.49 -8.48 -21.49
N LEU A 295 7.11 -9.73 -21.32
CA LEU A 295 7.68 -10.87 -22.06
C LEU A 295 6.93 -11.15 -23.36
N LEU A 296 5.69 -10.69 -23.45
CA LEU A 296 4.95 -10.74 -24.70
C LEU A 296 5.30 -9.50 -25.53
N PRO A 297 5.59 -9.64 -26.83
CA PRO A 297 5.75 -8.49 -27.71
C PRO A 297 4.49 -7.63 -27.61
N PRO A 298 4.63 -6.28 -27.71
CA PRO A 298 3.48 -5.40 -27.70
C PRO A 298 2.49 -5.93 -28.76
N LYS A 299 1.26 -6.21 -28.34
CA LYS A 299 0.18 -6.48 -29.30
C LYS A 299 0.19 -5.31 -30.26
N VAL A 300 0.66 -5.53 -31.46
CA VAL A 300 0.48 -4.61 -32.57
C VAL A 300 -1.03 -4.43 -32.64
N SER A 301 -1.51 -3.29 -32.24
CA SER A 301 -2.91 -2.91 -32.45
C SER A 301 -3.14 -3.07 -33.94
N ALA A 302 -3.96 -4.04 -34.31
CA ALA A 302 -4.42 -4.15 -35.67
C ALA A 302 -4.94 -2.75 -36.07
N PRO A 303 -4.53 -2.20 -37.23
CA PRO A 303 -5.02 -0.92 -37.66
C PRO A 303 -6.55 -1.04 -37.66
N SER A 304 -7.21 -0.17 -36.93
CA SER A 304 -8.65 -0.06 -36.90
C SER A 304 -9.11 0.09 -38.37
N ALA A 305 -9.76 -0.93 -38.88
CA ALA A 305 -10.46 -0.86 -40.14
C ALA A 305 -11.64 0.09 -39.94
N SER A 306 -11.38 1.37 -40.07
CA SER A 306 -12.40 2.40 -40.07
C SER A 306 -12.10 3.39 -41.19
N ALA A 307 -13.06 3.49 -42.04
CA ALA A 307 -13.24 4.43 -43.12
C ALA A 307 -12.89 3.85 -44.51
N SER A 308 -13.71 2.90 -44.93
CA SER A 308 -14.06 2.83 -46.34
C SER A 308 -14.85 4.09 -46.69
N THR A 309 -14.16 5.09 -47.21
CA THR A 309 -14.77 6.15 -47.98
C THR A 309 -15.39 5.53 -49.22
N PRO A 310 -16.67 5.76 -49.54
CA PRO A 310 -17.20 5.31 -50.81
C PRO A 310 -16.56 6.18 -51.91
N VAL A 311 -15.82 5.55 -52.77
CA VAL A 311 -15.39 6.10 -54.10
C VAL A 311 -16.66 6.20 -54.91
N THR A 312 -17.27 7.38 -54.91
CA THR A 312 -18.30 7.72 -55.87
C THR A 312 -17.65 8.05 -57.19
N GLY A 313 -18.16 7.39 -58.20
CA GLY A 313 -17.71 7.28 -59.55
C GLY A 313 -17.30 8.58 -60.25
N MET A 314 -16.23 8.40 -60.93
CA MET A 314 -15.77 9.23 -62.02
C MET A 314 -16.46 8.70 -63.28
N THR A 315 -17.50 9.37 -63.74
CA THR A 315 -18.01 9.21 -65.10
C THR A 315 -17.92 10.52 -65.79
N ASP A 316 -17.19 10.46 -66.87
CA ASP A 316 -17.09 11.35 -67.99
C ASP A 316 -18.26 12.27 -68.24
N THR A 317 -17.97 13.54 -68.51
CA THR A 317 -18.51 14.21 -69.69
C THR A 317 -17.63 15.39 -70.08
N MET A 318 -16.82 15.16 -71.12
CA MET A 318 -16.48 16.18 -72.09
C MET A 318 -17.80 16.67 -72.70
N THR A 319 -18.02 17.95 -72.87
CA THR A 319 -18.25 18.64 -74.09
C THR A 319 -18.81 20.06 -73.89
N LYS A 320 -18.19 20.93 -74.65
CA LYS A 320 -18.76 22.10 -75.38
C LYS A 320 -19.06 23.39 -74.59
N LYS A 321 -18.18 24.36 -74.74
CA LYS A 321 -18.16 25.35 -75.85
C LYS A 321 -19.23 26.43 -75.79
N LYS A 322 -18.76 27.70 -75.63
CA LYS A 322 -19.04 28.84 -76.44
C LYS A 322 -20.25 29.71 -76.04
N ASN A 323 -19.89 31.01 -76.01
CA ASN A 323 -20.70 32.21 -76.28
C ASN A 323 -21.67 32.62 -75.16
N ASP A 324 -21.65 33.78 -74.64
CA ASP A 324 -21.40 35.17 -75.08
C ASP A 324 -20.88 35.99 -73.93
#